data_1a8dca20829277cd5177a1059877d037
#
_entry.id   1a8dca20829277cd5177a1059877d037
#
_cell.length_a   1.000
_cell.length_b   1.000
_cell.length_c   1.000
_cell.angle_alpha   90.00
_cell.angle_beta   90.00
_cell.angle_gamma   90.00
#
_symmetry.space_group_name_H-M   'P 1'
#
loop_
_entity.id
_entity.type
_entity.pdbx_description
1 polymer ?
#
loop_
_entity_poly.entity_id
_entity_poly.type
_entity_poly.pdbx_seq_one_letter_code
_entity_poly.pdbx_strand_id
1 'polypeptide(L)'
;MDCLRWLATWLAILGGACLGGCAAPLAVNSVTDIRSSTGSRGIDVYEPKRRTDASVPEFAGDQLVEVRTFQNAGQGEVEMTGAACSLEATGFSATMTSPAKVRVPLYRGQSSTLAVTCQKPGYQKRMITVAPFDSTRQARLASGVNGGIVGAVIVAGIDAAADNTKNDWRYPVAKVVLEADPSGR
;
A
#
# COMPACT_ATOMS: atom_id res chain seq x y z
N MET A 1 21.50 53.62 49.92
CA MET A 1 20.39 54.14 49.13
C MET A 1 20.73 53.82 47.70
N ASP A 2 19.93 53.01 46.98
CA ASP A 2 20.00 52.48 45.60
C ASP A 2 20.32 51.00 45.48
N CYS A 3 19.42 50.22 46.00
CA CYS A 3 19.37 48.79 45.87
C CYS A 3 18.03 48.36 45.18
N LEU A 4 17.72 48.92 44.04
CA LEU A 4 16.41 48.64 43.40
C LEU A 4 16.42 48.91 41.90
N ARG A 5 17.28 48.23 41.09
CA ARG A 5 17.22 48.33 39.60
C ARG A 5 17.78 47.13 38.86
N TRP A 6 17.70 45.90 39.38
CA TRP A 6 18.18 44.70 38.74
C TRP A 6 17.16 43.53 38.70
N LEU A 7 15.91 43.80 38.40
CA LEU A 7 14.88 42.76 38.25
C LEU A 7 13.92 43.09 37.11
N ALA A 8 14.40 43.16 35.88
CA ALA A 8 13.51 43.24 34.73
C ALA A 8 14.20 42.91 33.42
N THR A 9 14.84 41.73 33.24
CA THR A 9 15.32 41.29 31.91
C THR A 9 15.50 39.76 31.84
N TRP A 10 14.58 38.99 32.40
CA TRP A 10 14.56 37.54 32.20
C TRP A 10 13.14 37.05 31.97
N LEU A 11 12.52 37.36 30.82
CA LEU A 11 11.29 36.69 30.38
C LEU A 11 11.02 36.96 28.91
N ALA A 12 11.76 36.35 28.00
CA ALA A 12 11.40 36.26 26.59
C ALA A 12 12.19 35.16 25.87
N ILE A 13 12.24 33.93 26.42
CA ILE A 13 12.61 32.73 25.66
C ILE A 13 11.50 31.72 25.91
N LEU A 14 10.37 31.93 25.31
CA LEU A 14 9.27 30.96 25.27
C LEU A 14 9.05 30.53 23.83
N GLY A 15 9.53 29.34 23.56
CA GLY A 15 8.70 28.37 22.90
C GLY A 15 8.44 28.55 21.41
N GLY A 16 9.46 28.46 20.57
CA GLY A 16 9.27 27.95 19.22
C GLY A 16 8.89 26.47 19.28
N ALA A 17 7.64 26.14 19.60
CA ALA A 17 7.10 24.82 19.41
C ALA A 17 7.05 24.59 17.90
N CYS A 18 8.03 23.84 17.37
CA CYS A 18 7.96 23.24 16.04
C CYS A 18 6.74 22.31 16.02
N LEU A 19 5.60 22.83 15.64
CA LEU A 19 4.46 22.03 15.20
C LEU A 19 4.85 21.36 13.88
N GLY A 20 5.66 20.32 13.97
CA GLY A 20 5.84 19.35 12.91
C GLY A 20 4.51 18.65 12.69
N GLY A 21 3.61 19.29 11.98
CA GLY A 21 2.32 18.72 11.60
C GLY A 21 2.59 17.55 10.67
N CYS A 22 2.41 16.33 11.14
CA CYS A 22 2.24 15.18 10.25
C CYS A 22 1.04 15.49 9.36
N ALA A 23 1.28 15.79 8.07
CA ALA A 23 0.21 15.99 7.12
C ALA A 23 -0.64 14.72 7.08
N ALA A 24 -1.93 14.83 7.34
CA ALA A 24 -2.84 13.70 7.23
C ALA A 24 -2.89 13.24 5.77
N PRO A 25 -2.97 11.91 5.52
CA PRO A 25 -3.08 11.40 4.17
C PRO A 25 -4.35 11.93 3.49
N LEU A 26 -4.26 12.17 2.19
CA LEU A 26 -5.38 12.66 1.40
C LEU A 26 -6.55 11.67 1.43
N ALA A 27 -7.77 12.21 1.52
CA ALA A 27 -8.98 11.39 1.51
C ALA A 27 -9.13 10.65 0.18
N VAL A 28 -9.47 9.36 0.24
CA VAL A 28 -9.71 8.52 -0.94
C VAL A 28 -11.19 8.21 -1.03
N ASN A 29 -11.88 8.91 -1.90
CA ASN A 29 -13.34 8.82 -2.06
C ASN A 29 -13.77 7.98 -3.28
N SER A 30 -12.83 7.66 -4.21
CA SER A 30 -13.13 6.88 -5.41
C SER A 30 -12.81 5.40 -5.20
N VAL A 31 -13.75 4.54 -5.56
CA VAL A 31 -13.56 3.08 -5.66
C VAL A 31 -13.71 2.70 -7.12
N THR A 32 -12.74 1.97 -7.64
CA THR A 32 -12.73 1.47 -9.02
C THR A 32 -12.79 -0.05 -8.99
N ASP A 33 -13.69 -0.61 -9.78
CA ASP A 33 -13.74 -2.07 -10.00
C ASP A 33 -12.79 -2.47 -11.14
N ILE A 34 -12.27 -3.69 -11.06
CA ILE A 34 -11.44 -4.26 -12.10
C ILE A 34 -12.25 -4.61 -13.35
N ARG A 35 -11.54 -4.69 -14.48
CA ARG A 35 -12.03 -5.27 -15.73
C ARG A 35 -11.38 -6.65 -15.91
N SER A 36 -12.19 -7.69 -15.96
CA SER A 36 -11.70 -9.05 -16.24
C SER A 36 -11.31 -9.19 -17.72
N SER A 37 -10.15 -9.80 -17.98
CA SER A 37 -9.72 -10.22 -19.33
C SER A 37 -10.09 -11.69 -19.62
N THR A 38 -10.65 -12.42 -18.66
CA THR A 38 -10.99 -13.84 -18.77
C THR A 38 -12.46 -14.10 -19.14
N GLY A 39 -13.25 -13.03 -19.33
CA GLY A 39 -14.68 -13.13 -19.60
C GLY A 39 -15.56 -13.31 -18.36
N SER A 40 -14.98 -13.26 -17.16
CA SER A 40 -15.74 -13.18 -15.90
C SER A 40 -16.51 -11.87 -15.84
N ARG A 41 -17.75 -11.92 -15.35
CA ARG A 41 -18.59 -10.73 -15.10
C ARG A 41 -18.44 -10.19 -13.68
N GLY A 42 -17.82 -10.95 -12.78
CA GLY A 42 -17.63 -10.61 -11.37
C GLY A 42 -16.16 -10.35 -11.04
N ILE A 43 -15.93 -10.13 -9.75
CA ILE A 43 -14.59 -9.91 -9.19
C ILE A 43 -13.71 -11.17 -9.28
N ASP A 44 -14.30 -12.37 -9.25
CA ASP A 44 -13.58 -13.63 -9.42
C ASP A 44 -13.24 -13.86 -10.89
N VAL A 45 -12.02 -13.51 -11.29
CA VAL A 45 -11.59 -13.61 -12.69
C VAL A 45 -11.39 -15.05 -13.17
N TYR A 46 -11.30 -16.02 -12.25
CA TYR A 46 -11.15 -17.44 -12.59
C TYR A 46 -12.47 -18.22 -12.58
N GLU A 47 -13.60 -17.58 -12.24
CA GLU A 47 -14.92 -18.22 -12.21
C GLU A 47 -15.23 -19.02 -13.48
N PRO A 48 -15.00 -18.51 -14.72
CA PRO A 48 -15.27 -19.27 -15.92
C PRO A 48 -14.36 -20.51 -16.07
N LYS A 49 -13.10 -20.40 -15.67
CA LYS A 49 -12.15 -21.52 -15.76
C LYS A 49 -12.41 -22.60 -14.72
N ARG A 50 -12.89 -22.24 -13.53
CA ARG A 50 -13.11 -23.19 -12.43
C ARG A 50 -14.11 -24.27 -12.77
N ARG A 51 -14.96 -24.05 -13.74
CA ARG A 51 -15.93 -25.04 -14.23
C ARG A 51 -15.28 -26.18 -15.01
N THR A 52 -14.10 -25.96 -15.58
CA THR A 52 -13.39 -26.91 -16.44
C THR A 52 -12.04 -27.32 -15.93
N ASP A 53 -11.47 -26.57 -14.98
CA ASP A 53 -10.12 -26.75 -14.45
C ASP A 53 -10.09 -26.56 -12.95
N ALA A 54 -9.94 -27.67 -12.22
CA ALA A 54 -9.88 -27.68 -10.75
C ALA A 54 -8.53 -27.16 -10.21
N SER A 55 -7.53 -26.91 -11.07
CA SER A 55 -6.21 -26.42 -10.67
C SER A 55 -6.16 -24.90 -10.48
N VAL A 56 -7.21 -24.18 -10.89
CA VAL A 56 -7.29 -22.73 -10.65
C VAL A 56 -7.47 -22.39 -9.17
N PRO A 57 -6.82 -21.32 -8.67
CA PRO A 57 -6.88 -20.96 -7.26
C PRO A 57 -8.33 -20.69 -6.77
N GLU A 58 -8.61 -21.11 -5.55
CA GLU A 58 -9.90 -20.85 -4.90
C GLU A 58 -10.04 -19.34 -4.61
N PHE A 59 -11.22 -18.79 -4.92
CA PHE A 59 -11.54 -17.41 -4.63
C PHE A 59 -11.73 -17.21 -3.12
N ALA A 60 -10.95 -16.29 -2.53
CA ALA A 60 -10.94 -16.00 -1.09
C ALA A 60 -11.62 -14.68 -0.72
N GLY A 61 -12.24 -14.00 -1.70
CA GLY A 61 -12.85 -12.69 -1.50
C GLY A 61 -12.12 -11.59 -2.25
N ASP A 62 -12.31 -10.35 -1.81
CA ASP A 62 -11.68 -9.18 -2.42
C ASP A 62 -11.07 -8.24 -1.37
N GLN A 63 -10.23 -7.34 -1.84
CA GLN A 63 -9.60 -6.28 -1.04
C GLN A 63 -9.67 -4.95 -1.80
N LEU A 64 -9.92 -3.86 -1.06
CA LEU A 64 -9.70 -2.51 -1.56
C LEU A 64 -8.22 -2.15 -1.38
N VAL A 65 -7.47 -2.09 -2.48
CA VAL A 65 -6.06 -1.69 -2.50
C VAL A 65 -6.00 -0.20 -2.81
N GLU A 66 -5.34 0.57 -1.93
CA GLU A 66 -5.13 2.00 -2.17
C GLU A 66 -3.95 2.21 -3.11
N VAL A 67 -4.17 3.04 -4.14
CA VAL A 67 -3.14 3.53 -5.05
C VAL A 67 -2.91 5.00 -4.77
N ARG A 68 -1.71 5.34 -4.31
CA ARG A 68 -1.32 6.70 -3.92
C ARG A 68 -0.07 7.14 -4.65
N THR A 69 -0.03 8.39 -5.06
CA THR A 69 1.14 8.98 -5.74
C THR A 69 1.78 10.05 -4.88
N PHE A 70 3.10 10.10 -4.91
CA PHE A 70 3.93 11.03 -4.16
C PHE A 70 4.94 11.69 -5.07
N GLN A 71 5.43 12.85 -4.70
CA GLN A 71 6.61 13.47 -5.27
C GLN A 71 7.70 13.63 -4.21
N ASN A 72 8.94 13.60 -4.64
CA ASN A 72 10.07 13.89 -3.76
C ASN A 72 10.23 15.42 -3.65
N ALA A 73 10.08 15.96 -2.44
CA ALA A 73 10.15 17.40 -2.18
C ALA A 73 11.44 17.81 -1.43
N GLY A 74 12.52 17.06 -1.58
CA GLY A 74 13.83 17.35 -0.98
C GLY A 74 13.95 17.05 0.52
N GLN A 75 12.93 17.34 1.31
CA GLN A 75 12.87 17.01 2.74
C GLN A 75 11.94 15.84 3.06
N GLY A 76 11.50 15.11 2.04
CA GLY A 76 10.59 13.99 2.17
C GLY A 76 9.64 13.86 1.00
N GLU A 77 8.73 12.91 1.10
CA GLU A 77 7.73 12.67 0.08
C GLU A 77 6.43 13.38 0.42
N VAL A 78 5.88 14.09 -0.55
CA VAL A 78 4.59 14.78 -0.43
C VAL A 78 3.58 14.07 -1.31
N GLU A 79 2.42 13.72 -0.75
CA GLU A 79 1.33 13.09 -1.48
C GLU A 79 0.73 14.07 -2.51
N MET A 80 0.44 13.56 -3.71
CA MET A 80 -0.13 14.33 -4.81
C MET A 80 -1.38 13.67 -5.37
N THR A 81 -2.26 14.48 -5.95
CA THR A 81 -3.50 14.03 -6.60
C THR A 81 -3.41 14.15 -8.11
N GLY A 82 -4.34 13.51 -8.80
CA GLY A 82 -4.57 13.73 -10.23
C GLY A 82 -3.60 13.01 -11.16
N ALA A 83 -2.82 12.04 -10.69
CA ALA A 83 -2.05 11.18 -11.57
C ALA A 83 -2.95 10.10 -12.19
N ALA A 84 -2.89 9.96 -13.52
CA ALA A 84 -3.54 8.87 -14.23
C ALA A 84 -2.77 7.57 -13.99
N CYS A 85 -3.43 6.55 -13.45
CA CYS A 85 -2.84 5.27 -13.11
C CYS A 85 -3.55 4.12 -13.80
N SER A 86 -2.78 3.08 -14.18
CA SER A 86 -3.27 1.76 -14.56
C SER A 86 -2.74 0.71 -13.61
N LEU A 87 -3.56 -0.27 -13.30
CA LEU A 87 -3.22 -1.47 -12.56
C LEU A 87 -3.42 -2.67 -13.47
N GLU A 88 -2.44 -3.52 -13.56
CA GLU A 88 -2.46 -4.74 -14.37
C GLU A 88 -2.05 -5.94 -13.52
N ALA A 89 -2.74 -7.05 -13.70
CA ALA A 89 -2.45 -8.33 -13.06
C ALA A 89 -2.91 -9.48 -13.95
N THR A 90 -2.61 -10.72 -13.56
CA THR A 90 -3.05 -11.90 -14.30
C THR A 90 -4.57 -11.98 -14.31
N GLY A 91 -5.16 -11.79 -15.48
CA GLY A 91 -6.60 -11.94 -15.70
C GLY A 91 -7.45 -10.69 -15.44
N PHE A 92 -6.87 -9.57 -15.01
CA PHE A 92 -7.62 -8.32 -14.80
C PHE A 92 -6.77 -7.06 -14.90
N SER A 93 -7.44 -5.95 -15.12
CA SER A 93 -6.84 -4.62 -15.13
C SER A 93 -7.81 -3.58 -14.55
N ALA A 94 -7.29 -2.40 -14.19
CA ALA A 94 -8.08 -1.24 -13.81
C ALA A 94 -7.39 0.05 -14.23
N THR A 95 -8.17 1.13 -14.43
CA THR A 95 -7.66 2.47 -14.66
C THR A 95 -8.29 3.43 -13.67
N MET A 96 -7.50 4.31 -13.07
CA MET A 96 -7.95 5.22 -12.03
C MET A 96 -7.17 6.52 -12.02
N THR A 97 -7.66 7.51 -11.29
CA THR A 97 -6.91 8.73 -10.96
C THR A 97 -6.55 8.69 -9.47
N SER A 98 -5.26 8.82 -9.13
CA SER A 98 -4.81 8.78 -7.73
C SER A 98 -5.17 10.06 -6.95
N PRO A 99 -5.43 9.94 -5.62
CA PRO A 99 -5.54 8.71 -4.84
C PRO A 99 -6.85 7.97 -5.10
N ALA A 100 -6.80 6.65 -5.21
CA ALA A 100 -7.96 5.80 -5.49
C ALA A 100 -7.89 4.47 -4.73
N LYS A 101 -9.03 3.82 -4.55
CA LYS A 101 -9.14 2.43 -4.10
C LYS A 101 -9.54 1.56 -5.27
N VAL A 102 -8.84 0.44 -5.46
CA VAL A 102 -9.18 -0.55 -6.48
C VAL A 102 -9.61 -1.82 -5.78
N ARG A 103 -10.77 -2.35 -6.16
CA ARG A 103 -11.25 -3.63 -5.66
C ARG A 103 -10.55 -4.74 -6.44
N VAL A 104 -9.70 -5.52 -5.79
CA VAL A 104 -8.93 -6.61 -6.40
C VAL A 104 -9.31 -7.96 -5.81
N PRO A 105 -9.35 -9.04 -6.62
CA PRO A 105 -9.64 -10.37 -6.12
C PRO A 105 -8.47 -10.93 -5.31
N LEU A 106 -8.80 -11.71 -4.32
CA LEU A 106 -7.87 -12.49 -3.50
C LEU A 106 -8.10 -13.98 -3.78
N TYR A 107 -7.01 -14.73 -3.79
CA TYR A 107 -7.05 -16.18 -4.01
C TYR A 107 -6.25 -16.91 -2.94
N ARG A 108 -6.69 -18.12 -2.57
CA ARG A 108 -5.95 -18.98 -1.64
C ARG A 108 -4.70 -19.54 -2.31
N GLY A 109 -3.65 -19.73 -1.51
CA GLY A 109 -2.39 -20.30 -1.98
C GLY A 109 -1.53 -19.33 -2.79
N GLN A 110 -2.11 -18.54 -3.70
CA GLN A 110 -1.34 -17.60 -4.51
C GLN A 110 -2.23 -16.50 -5.10
N SER A 111 -1.95 -15.26 -4.78
CA SER A 111 -2.52 -14.08 -5.43
C SER A 111 -1.52 -13.45 -6.40
N SER A 112 -2.03 -12.90 -7.50
CA SER A 112 -1.19 -12.31 -8.56
C SER A 112 -0.49 -11.04 -8.08
N THR A 113 0.74 -10.84 -8.51
CA THR A 113 1.43 -9.55 -8.36
C THR A 113 0.73 -8.48 -9.19
N LEU A 114 0.62 -7.27 -8.64
CA LEU A 114 0.02 -6.12 -9.33
C LEU A 114 1.14 -5.24 -9.92
N ALA A 115 1.07 -4.92 -11.20
CA ALA A 115 1.88 -3.89 -11.84
C ALA A 115 1.06 -2.59 -11.85
N VAL A 116 1.53 -1.55 -11.16
CA VAL A 116 0.88 -0.25 -11.10
C VAL A 116 1.74 0.77 -11.81
N THR A 117 1.19 1.38 -12.85
CA THR A 117 1.85 2.42 -13.64
C THR A 117 1.10 3.73 -13.49
N CYS A 118 1.79 4.80 -13.09
CA CYS A 118 1.22 6.14 -12.96
C CYS A 118 1.97 7.15 -13.80
N GLN A 119 1.23 8.14 -14.29
CA GLN A 119 1.78 9.29 -15.03
C GLN A 119 1.01 10.56 -14.69
N LYS A 120 1.69 11.70 -14.72
CA LYS A 120 1.11 13.02 -14.53
C LYS A 120 1.88 14.04 -15.38
N PRO A 121 1.23 15.05 -15.98
CA PRO A 121 1.94 16.13 -16.71
C PRO A 121 3.03 16.76 -15.84
N GLY A 122 4.23 16.95 -16.39
CA GLY A 122 5.41 17.46 -15.69
C GLY A 122 6.18 16.43 -14.84
N TYR A 123 5.79 15.15 -14.90
CA TYR A 123 6.45 14.06 -14.19
C TYR A 123 6.74 12.89 -15.11
N GLN A 124 7.80 12.16 -14.81
CA GLN A 124 8.14 10.93 -15.52
C GLN A 124 7.13 9.83 -15.19
N LYS A 125 6.77 9.04 -16.20
CA LYS A 125 5.96 7.83 -16.04
C LYS A 125 6.71 6.84 -15.15
N ARG A 126 6.05 6.32 -14.12
CA ARG A 126 6.63 5.36 -13.18
C ARG A 126 5.78 4.11 -13.07
N MET A 127 6.44 2.96 -13.06
CA MET A 127 5.83 1.66 -12.79
C MET A 127 6.43 1.07 -11.52
N ILE A 128 5.58 0.50 -10.69
CA ILE A 128 5.96 -0.30 -9.51
C ILE A 128 5.29 -1.66 -9.56
N THR A 129 5.89 -2.60 -8.85
CA THR A 129 5.34 -3.94 -8.64
C THR A 129 4.91 -4.07 -7.19
N VAL A 130 3.65 -4.46 -6.97
CA VAL A 130 3.07 -4.68 -5.64
C VAL A 130 2.84 -6.17 -5.47
N ALA A 131 3.71 -6.81 -4.72
CA ALA A 131 3.57 -8.23 -4.39
C ALA A 131 2.58 -8.41 -3.24
N PRO A 132 1.72 -9.44 -3.29
CA PRO A 132 0.91 -9.82 -2.16
C PRO A 132 1.79 -10.40 -1.06
N PHE A 133 1.38 -10.24 0.19
CA PHE A 133 2.01 -10.85 1.33
C PHE A 133 1.04 -11.78 2.06
N ASP A 134 1.58 -12.81 2.69
CA ASP A 134 0.83 -13.76 3.50
C ASP A 134 0.57 -13.15 4.89
N SER A 135 -0.66 -12.66 5.09
CA SER A 135 -1.08 -12.04 6.35
C SER A 135 -1.17 -13.06 7.50
N THR A 136 -1.48 -14.32 7.20
CA THR A 136 -1.53 -15.39 8.20
C THR A 136 -0.14 -15.71 8.74
N ARG A 137 0.83 -15.81 7.84
CA ARG A 137 2.24 -15.99 8.20
C ARG A 137 2.77 -14.82 8.99
N GLN A 138 2.49 -13.60 8.55
CA GLN A 138 2.93 -12.39 9.24
C GLN A 138 2.35 -12.31 10.66
N ALA A 139 1.07 -12.64 10.85
CA ALA A 139 0.44 -12.68 12.17
C ALA A 139 1.09 -13.75 13.08
N ARG A 140 1.40 -14.94 12.54
CA ARG A 140 2.11 -15.99 13.28
C ARG A 140 3.50 -15.53 13.73
N LEU A 141 4.29 -14.95 12.81
CA LEU A 141 5.63 -14.45 13.12
C LEU A 141 5.58 -13.32 14.15
N ALA A 142 4.65 -12.38 14.02
CA ALA A 142 4.47 -11.28 14.96
C ALA A 142 4.14 -11.77 16.38
N SER A 143 3.30 -12.81 16.52
CA SER A 143 3.00 -13.41 17.82
C SER A 143 4.21 -14.11 18.44
N GLY A 144 5.08 -14.72 17.63
CA GLY A 144 6.32 -15.37 18.08
C GLY A 144 7.37 -14.40 18.62
N VAL A 145 7.47 -13.21 18.04
CA VAL A 145 8.42 -12.18 18.50
C VAL A 145 8.12 -11.72 19.94
N ASN A 146 6.88 -11.71 20.37
CA ASN A 146 6.49 -11.38 21.75
C ASN A 146 7.00 -12.43 22.77
N GLY A 147 7.30 -13.66 22.33
CA GLY A 147 7.92 -14.72 23.14
C GLY A 147 9.46 -14.71 23.15
N GLY A 148 10.11 -13.71 22.55
CA GLY A 148 11.54 -13.63 22.43
C GLY A 148 12.12 -14.63 21.42
N ILE A 149 13.46 -14.88 21.48
CA ILE A 149 14.16 -15.75 20.52
C ILE A 149 13.58 -17.17 20.47
N VAL A 150 13.18 -17.73 21.61
CA VAL A 150 12.58 -19.08 21.70
C VAL A 150 11.22 -19.11 21.00
N GLY A 151 10.39 -18.10 21.23
CA GLY A 151 9.07 -17.99 20.58
C GLY A 151 9.20 -17.86 19.05
N ALA A 152 10.16 -17.09 18.56
CA ALA A 152 10.41 -16.93 17.14
C ALA A 152 10.84 -18.23 16.44
N VAL A 153 11.67 -19.03 17.09
CA VAL A 153 12.12 -20.35 16.56
C VAL A 153 10.95 -21.33 16.48
N ILE A 154 10.10 -21.39 17.51
CA ILE A 154 8.93 -22.27 17.54
C ILE A 154 7.95 -21.88 16.41
N VAL A 155 7.65 -20.58 16.27
CA VAL A 155 6.72 -20.11 15.23
C VAL A 155 7.27 -20.35 13.82
N ALA A 156 8.57 -20.19 13.60
CA ALA A 156 9.21 -20.49 12.32
C ALA A 156 9.13 -22.00 11.97
N GLY A 157 9.28 -22.86 12.97
CA GLY A 157 9.11 -24.31 12.79
C GLY A 157 7.66 -24.70 12.43
N ILE A 158 6.68 -24.09 13.07
CA ILE A 158 5.25 -24.30 12.75
C ILE A 158 4.92 -23.78 11.36
N ASP A 159 5.46 -22.63 10.99
CA ASP A 159 5.22 -22.04 9.67
C ASP A 159 5.80 -22.90 8.53
N ALA A 160 6.98 -23.50 8.73
CA ALA A 160 7.58 -24.39 7.75
C ALA A 160 6.77 -25.68 7.54
N ALA A 161 6.02 -26.13 8.55
CA ALA A 161 5.17 -27.32 8.48
C ALA A 161 3.70 -27.00 8.12
N ALA A 162 3.34 -25.71 8.00
CA ALA A 162 1.97 -25.30 7.76
C ALA A 162 1.56 -25.50 6.29
N ASP A 163 0.28 -25.86 6.09
CA ASP A 163 -0.34 -25.87 4.77
C ASP A 163 -0.58 -24.43 4.28
N ASN A 164 0.35 -23.93 3.47
CA ASN A 164 0.32 -22.58 2.96
C ASN A 164 -0.75 -22.35 1.86
N THR A 165 -1.41 -23.40 1.39
CA THR A 165 -2.49 -23.30 0.39
C THR A 165 -3.75 -22.62 0.93
N LYS A 166 -3.90 -22.57 2.27
CA LYS A 166 -5.04 -21.97 2.97
C LYS A 166 -4.75 -20.59 3.55
N ASN A 167 -3.55 -20.05 3.32
CA ASN A 167 -3.15 -18.77 3.85
C ASN A 167 -3.91 -17.60 3.19
N ASP A 168 -4.16 -16.58 3.98
CA ASP A 168 -4.82 -15.35 3.52
C ASP A 168 -3.79 -14.36 2.98
N TRP A 169 -3.92 -14.04 1.72
CA TRP A 169 -3.08 -13.08 1.04
C TRP A 169 -3.67 -11.67 1.11
N ARG A 170 -2.81 -10.66 1.24
CA ARG A 170 -3.18 -9.25 1.27
C ARG A 170 -2.20 -8.43 0.43
N TYR A 171 -2.66 -7.29 -0.06
CA TYR A 171 -1.81 -6.32 -0.74
C TYR A 171 -1.53 -5.12 0.17
N PRO A 172 -0.30 -4.61 0.20
CA PRO A 172 0.00 -3.33 0.81
C PRO A 172 -0.55 -2.17 -0.04
N VAL A 173 -0.49 -0.96 0.50
CA VAL A 173 -0.75 0.27 -0.28
C VAL A 173 0.22 0.35 -1.46
N ALA A 174 -0.29 0.60 -2.65
CA ALA A 174 0.51 0.86 -3.84
C ALA A 174 1.00 2.32 -3.82
N LYS A 175 2.22 2.53 -3.34
CA LYS A 175 2.86 3.84 -3.22
C LYS A 175 3.76 4.09 -4.42
N VAL A 176 3.38 5.02 -5.31
CA VAL A 176 4.13 5.39 -6.51
C VAL A 176 4.77 6.76 -6.31
N VAL A 177 6.10 6.83 -6.30
CA VAL A 177 6.83 8.11 -6.22
C VAL A 177 7.16 8.56 -7.63
N LEU A 178 6.60 9.70 -8.05
CA LEU A 178 6.84 10.30 -9.34
C LEU A 178 7.98 11.31 -9.25
N GLU A 179 8.89 11.26 -10.20
CA GLU A 179 9.99 12.20 -10.33
C GLU A 179 9.62 13.28 -11.33
N ALA A 180 9.98 14.54 -11.06
CA ALA A 180 9.75 15.64 -12.00
C ALA A 180 10.48 15.36 -13.32
N ASP A 181 9.82 15.67 -14.43
CA ASP A 181 10.44 15.56 -15.77
C ASP A 181 11.41 16.74 -15.97
N PRO A 182 12.74 16.50 -16.05
CA PRO A 182 13.71 17.57 -16.25
C PRO A 182 13.57 18.25 -17.62
N SER A 183 12.89 17.63 -18.58
CA SER A 183 12.69 18.20 -19.93
C SER A 183 11.55 19.21 -20.00
N GLY A 184 10.73 19.34 -18.95
CA GLY A 184 9.66 20.35 -18.87
C GLY A 184 8.57 20.21 -19.93
N ARG A 185 8.40 19.03 -20.56
CA ARG A 185 7.39 18.74 -21.58
C ARG A 185 6.11 18.19 -21.02
#